data_1f421eaab339ce3cb8f82ea51c67c934
#
_entry.id   1f421eaab339ce3cb8f82ea51c67c934
#
_cell.length_a   1.000
_cell.length_b   1.000
_cell.length_c   1.000
_cell.angle_alpha   90.00
_cell.angle_beta   90.00
_cell.angle_gamma   90.00
#
_symmetry.space_group_name_H-M   'P 1'
#
loop_
_entity.id
_entity.type
_entity.pdbx_description
1 polymer ?
#
loop_
_entity_poly.entity_id
_entity_poly.type
_entity_poly.pdbx_seq_one_letter_code
_entity_poly.pdbx_strand_id
1 'polypeptide(L)'
;MSLIKKIKDKKVNFEFNKEYLKIVTSKIANNDAQFITNSFNEMHPADAADIIEHLDQSDRESLIKLNNFNINPEVFIELNESVQSEIIAYLSSDSIVKLLKNLESDDAIAILENVDEKDKNDILSSLPPKDRFALLESLSYPEDTAARIMQREFTATPSNWSVGQTIDYLRESKDLPEEFLEIFIVDEEFKPIGTVPSSKVLTTSRETKMLSIMSESQLLIPVDMDKEEVGNVFENYNLNSAAVVDKTNKLVGMIM
;
A
#
# COMPACT_ATOMS: atom_id res chain seq x y z
N MET A 1 -23.49 25.06 6.92
CA MET A 1 -23.00 23.90 7.69
C MET A 1 -23.07 22.71 6.74
N SER A 2 -21.91 22.22 6.29
CA SER A 2 -21.81 21.25 5.17
C SER A 2 -22.52 19.92 5.55
N LEU A 3 -23.15 19.26 4.56
CA LEU A 3 -23.78 17.94 4.72
C LEU A 3 -22.78 16.92 5.29
N ILE A 4 -21.53 17.04 4.91
CA ILE A 4 -20.38 16.22 5.39
C ILE A 4 -20.20 16.36 6.90
N LYS A 5 -20.41 17.57 7.48
CA LYS A 5 -20.32 17.79 8.93
C LYS A 5 -21.45 17.08 9.70
N LYS A 6 -22.63 16.89 9.07
CA LYS A 6 -23.75 16.14 9.65
C LYS A 6 -23.52 14.62 9.63
N ILE A 7 -22.68 14.11 8.73
CA ILE A 7 -22.34 12.68 8.64
C ILE A 7 -21.27 12.34 9.68
N LYS A 8 -20.28 13.22 9.92
CA LYS A 8 -19.26 13.05 10.99
C LYS A 8 -19.83 13.03 12.42
N ASP A 9 -21.00 13.63 12.66
CA ASP A 9 -21.64 13.68 14.00
C ASP A 9 -22.57 12.49 14.30
N LYS A 10 -22.83 11.60 13.35
CA LYS A 10 -23.55 10.35 13.58
C LYS A 10 -22.55 9.23 13.84
N LYS A 11 -22.65 8.57 15.01
CA LYS A 11 -21.99 7.29 15.29
C LYS A 11 -21.96 6.44 14.04
N VAL A 12 -20.78 5.92 13.71
CA VAL A 12 -20.51 5.00 12.63
C VAL A 12 -21.59 3.91 12.59
N ASN A 13 -22.61 4.11 11.79
CA ASN A 13 -23.51 3.06 11.36
C ASN A 13 -22.97 2.61 10.01
N PHE A 14 -22.50 1.38 9.94
CA PHE A 14 -22.03 0.69 8.72
C PHE A 14 -23.16 0.48 7.70
N GLU A 15 -24.24 1.25 7.73
CA GLU A 15 -25.27 1.22 6.70
C GLU A 15 -24.87 2.17 5.56
N PHE A 16 -24.63 1.58 4.40
CA PHE A 16 -24.46 2.27 3.12
C PHE A 16 -25.51 3.38 2.94
N ASN A 17 -25.06 4.63 2.77
CA ASN A 17 -25.95 5.78 2.70
C ASN A 17 -26.52 5.97 1.29
N LYS A 18 -27.65 5.32 0.99
CA LYS A 18 -28.37 5.42 -0.30
C LYS A 18 -28.74 6.87 -0.70
N GLU A 19 -28.94 7.77 0.26
CA GLU A 19 -29.22 9.18 -0.05
C GLU A 19 -27.97 9.87 -0.61
N TYR A 20 -26.82 9.55 -0.05
CA TYR A 20 -25.55 10.12 -0.53
C TYR A 20 -25.18 9.60 -1.91
N LEU A 21 -25.41 8.32 -2.21
CA LEU A 21 -25.24 7.78 -3.57
C LEU A 21 -26.02 8.56 -4.60
N LYS A 22 -27.30 8.89 -4.33
CA LYS A 22 -28.13 9.70 -5.23
C LYS A 22 -27.57 11.10 -5.46
N ILE A 23 -26.96 11.70 -4.41
CA ILE A 23 -26.29 12.99 -4.55
C ILE A 23 -25.08 12.87 -5.46
N VAL A 24 -24.23 11.86 -5.25
CA VAL A 24 -23.04 11.59 -6.08
C VAL A 24 -23.45 11.37 -7.53
N THR A 25 -24.41 10.48 -7.81
CA THR A 25 -24.93 10.23 -9.17
C THR A 25 -25.43 11.54 -9.83
N SER A 26 -26.19 12.34 -9.09
CA SER A 26 -26.66 13.64 -9.60
C SER A 26 -25.52 14.61 -9.90
N LYS A 27 -24.45 14.61 -9.09
CA LYS A 27 -23.27 15.46 -9.28
C LYS A 27 -22.43 15.00 -10.45
N ILE A 28 -22.29 13.70 -10.66
CA ILE A 28 -21.66 13.12 -11.87
C ILE A 28 -22.43 13.57 -13.10
N ALA A 29 -23.75 13.40 -13.14
CA ALA A 29 -24.61 13.80 -14.26
C ALA A 29 -24.52 15.31 -14.57
N ASN A 30 -24.27 16.15 -13.56
CA ASN A 30 -24.12 17.60 -13.71
C ASN A 30 -22.65 18.04 -13.97
N ASN A 31 -21.71 17.10 -14.15
CA ASN A 31 -20.29 17.37 -14.35
C ASN A 31 -19.64 18.22 -13.25
N ASP A 32 -20.04 18.04 -11.98
CA ASP A 32 -19.50 18.77 -10.84
C ASP A 32 -18.21 18.10 -10.30
N ALA A 33 -17.14 18.19 -11.09
CA ALA A 33 -15.85 17.57 -10.77
C ALA A 33 -15.28 18.04 -9.42
N GLN A 34 -15.49 19.31 -9.06
CA GLN A 34 -14.98 19.86 -7.82
C GLN A 34 -15.67 19.27 -6.60
N PHE A 35 -16.99 19.12 -6.66
CA PHE A 35 -17.74 18.43 -5.59
C PHE A 35 -17.26 17.00 -5.43
N ILE A 36 -17.11 16.26 -6.52
CA ILE A 36 -16.68 14.86 -6.51
C ILE A 36 -15.29 14.74 -5.88
N THR A 37 -14.30 15.47 -6.40
CA THR A 37 -12.92 15.41 -5.87
C THR A 37 -12.86 15.76 -4.38
N ASN A 38 -13.49 16.86 -3.98
CA ASN A 38 -13.46 17.27 -2.58
C ASN A 38 -14.16 16.27 -1.66
N SER A 39 -15.30 15.74 -2.10
CA SER A 39 -16.07 14.80 -1.30
C SER A 39 -15.34 13.48 -1.09
N PHE A 40 -14.75 12.93 -2.13
CA PHE A 40 -14.04 11.66 -2.04
C PHE A 40 -12.73 11.81 -1.24
N ASN A 41 -12.01 12.94 -1.36
CA ASN A 41 -10.81 13.19 -0.57
C ASN A 41 -11.09 13.51 0.93
N GLU A 42 -12.33 13.88 1.28
CA GLU A 42 -12.73 14.11 2.68
C GLU A 42 -13.30 12.86 3.36
N MET A 43 -13.60 11.81 2.59
CA MET A 43 -14.11 10.53 3.09
C MET A 43 -12.98 9.61 3.54
N HIS A 44 -13.36 8.63 4.38
CA HIS A 44 -12.50 7.47 4.57
C HIS A 44 -12.41 6.68 3.25
N PRO A 45 -11.22 6.16 2.87
CA PRO A 45 -11.04 5.44 1.61
C PRO A 45 -12.07 4.32 1.38
N ALA A 46 -12.32 3.49 2.39
CA ALA A 46 -13.31 2.42 2.32
C ALA A 46 -14.75 2.93 2.03
N ASP A 47 -15.16 4.06 2.66
CA ASP A 47 -16.49 4.64 2.39
C ASP A 47 -16.61 5.17 0.96
N ALA A 48 -15.52 5.74 0.44
CA ALA A 48 -15.45 6.24 -0.93
C ALA A 48 -15.48 5.08 -1.94
N ALA A 49 -14.77 3.99 -1.65
CA ALA A 49 -14.78 2.77 -2.45
C ALA A 49 -16.18 2.15 -2.49
N ASP A 50 -16.85 2.00 -1.35
CA ASP A 50 -18.23 1.52 -1.27
C ASP A 50 -19.18 2.31 -2.17
N ILE A 51 -19.04 3.63 -2.21
CA ILE A 51 -19.86 4.47 -3.09
C ILE A 51 -19.57 4.16 -4.56
N ILE A 52 -18.30 4.08 -4.95
CA ILE A 52 -17.89 3.79 -6.32
C ILE A 52 -18.40 2.41 -6.76
N GLU A 53 -18.31 1.41 -5.91
CA GLU A 53 -18.81 0.06 -6.18
C GLU A 53 -20.33 0.02 -6.41
N HIS A 54 -21.09 0.86 -5.71
CA HIS A 54 -22.53 0.94 -5.85
C HIS A 54 -23.02 1.84 -7.00
N LEU A 55 -22.14 2.58 -7.66
CA LEU A 55 -22.47 3.25 -8.93
C LEU A 55 -22.67 2.19 -10.02
N ASP A 56 -23.52 2.49 -10.99
CA ASP A 56 -23.57 1.68 -12.20
C ASP A 56 -22.32 1.94 -13.09
N GLN A 57 -22.07 1.05 -14.04
CA GLN A 57 -20.89 1.14 -14.92
C GLN A 57 -20.80 2.48 -15.66
N SER A 58 -21.93 3.02 -16.12
CA SER A 58 -21.96 4.29 -16.86
C SER A 58 -21.61 5.49 -15.97
N ASP A 59 -22.04 5.45 -14.72
CA ASP A 59 -21.72 6.49 -13.73
C ASP A 59 -20.26 6.40 -13.29
N ARG A 60 -19.69 5.19 -13.12
CA ARG A 60 -18.27 5.00 -12.87
C ARG A 60 -17.40 5.52 -14.01
N GLU A 61 -17.72 5.15 -15.25
CA GLU A 61 -17.03 5.67 -16.44
C GLU A 61 -17.09 7.20 -16.49
N SER A 62 -18.23 7.80 -16.21
CA SER A 62 -18.42 9.25 -16.19
C SER A 62 -17.62 9.91 -15.06
N LEU A 63 -17.58 9.31 -13.86
CA LEU A 63 -16.76 9.75 -12.74
C LEU A 63 -15.28 9.81 -13.11
N ILE A 64 -14.76 8.76 -13.75
CA ILE A 64 -13.35 8.67 -14.14
C ILE A 64 -13.03 9.70 -15.20
N LYS A 65 -13.87 9.84 -16.24
CA LYS A 65 -13.68 10.85 -17.29
C LYS A 65 -13.75 12.28 -16.76
N LEU A 66 -14.54 12.51 -15.70
CA LEU A 66 -14.74 13.81 -15.12
C LEU A 66 -13.52 14.32 -14.37
N ASN A 67 -12.81 13.48 -13.65
CA ASN A 67 -11.69 13.87 -12.79
C ASN A 67 -10.39 13.07 -12.98
N ASN A 68 -10.33 12.14 -13.95
CA ASN A 68 -9.20 11.22 -14.17
C ASN A 68 -8.77 10.47 -12.89
N PHE A 69 -9.74 10.07 -12.06
CA PHE A 69 -9.50 9.45 -10.77
C PHE A 69 -8.57 10.29 -9.85
N ASN A 70 -8.72 11.62 -9.88
CA ASN A 70 -7.96 12.54 -9.04
C ASN A 70 -8.55 12.59 -7.62
N ILE A 71 -8.55 11.45 -6.95
CA ILE A 71 -8.99 11.21 -5.57
C ILE A 71 -7.87 10.49 -4.82
N ASN A 72 -8.03 10.30 -3.50
CA ASN A 72 -7.05 9.59 -2.69
C ASN A 72 -6.73 8.21 -3.30
N PRO A 73 -5.45 7.88 -3.60
CA PRO A 73 -5.05 6.59 -4.15
C PRO A 73 -5.48 5.38 -3.30
N GLU A 74 -5.53 5.51 -1.97
CA GLU A 74 -6.00 4.47 -1.07
C GLU A 74 -7.45 4.01 -1.38
N VAL A 75 -8.27 4.88 -1.96
CA VAL A 75 -9.62 4.50 -2.40
C VAL A 75 -9.57 3.40 -3.47
N PHE A 76 -8.54 3.42 -4.32
CA PHE A 76 -8.37 2.42 -5.36
C PHE A 76 -8.10 1.02 -4.78
N ILE A 77 -7.30 0.94 -3.72
CA ILE A 77 -6.94 -0.31 -3.06
C ILE A 77 -8.15 -0.94 -2.36
N GLU A 78 -9.01 -0.12 -1.78
CA GLU A 78 -10.23 -0.56 -1.11
C GLU A 78 -11.32 -1.10 -2.08
N LEU A 79 -11.18 -0.87 -3.40
CA LEU A 79 -12.13 -1.38 -4.40
C LEU A 79 -11.94 -2.88 -4.64
N ASN A 80 -13.04 -3.59 -4.91
CA ASN A 80 -12.95 -4.97 -5.36
C ASN A 80 -12.26 -5.09 -6.74
N GLU A 81 -11.62 -6.22 -7.01
CA GLU A 81 -10.80 -6.48 -8.21
C GLU A 81 -11.55 -6.21 -9.53
N SER A 82 -12.85 -6.50 -9.58
CA SER A 82 -13.66 -6.27 -10.80
C SER A 82 -13.79 -4.78 -11.11
N VAL A 83 -14.03 -3.95 -10.08
CA VAL A 83 -14.13 -2.49 -10.24
C VAL A 83 -12.76 -1.86 -10.47
N GLN A 84 -11.70 -2.37 -9.82
CA GLN A 84 -10.33 -1.95 -10.10
C GLN A 84 -9.97 -2.15 -11.58
N SER A 85 -10.20 -3.35 -12.12
CA SER A 85 -9.94 -3.67 -13.53
C SER A 85 -10.74 -2.80 -14.48
N GLU A 86 -12.02 -2.53 -14.15
CA GLU A 86 -12.87 -1.62 -14.92
C GLU A 86 -12.31 -0.19 -14.93
N ILE A 87 -11.88 0.32 -13.77
CA ILE A 87 -11.31 1.68 -13.64
C ILE A 87 -10.01 1.82 -14.42
N ILE A 88 -9.10 0.84 -14.31
CA ILE A 88 -7.83 0.82 -15.04
C ILE A 88 -8.07 0.93 -16.55
N ALA A 89 -9.07 0.23 -17.07
CA ALA A 89 -9.40 0.27 -18.50
C ALA A 89 -9.85 1.66 -19.01
N TYR A 90 -10.31 2.53 -18.12
CA TYR A 90 -10.73 3.90 -18.45
C TYR A 90 -9.65 4.95 -18.17
N LEU A 91 -8.62 4.62 -17.38
CA LEU A 91 -7.56 5.56 -17.03
C LEU A 91 -6.56 5.75 -18.17
N SER A 92 -6.06 6.97 -18.29
CA SER A 92 -4.88 7.21 -19.15
C SER A 92 -3.61 6.68 -18.49
N SER A 93 -2.58 6.34 -19.29
CA SER A 93 -1.27 5.94 -18.78
C SER A 93 -0.69 6.95 -17.78
N ASP A 94 -0.85 8.26 -18.02
CA ASP A 94 -0.42 9.31 -17.10
C ASP A 94 -1.14 9.27 -15.76
N SER A 95 -2.43 8.91 -15.75
CA SER A 95 -3.22 8.78 -14.52
C SER A 95 -2.80 7.53 -13.74
N ILE A 96 -2.53 6.43 -14.43
CA ILE A 96 -2.00 5.20 -13.81
C ILE A 96 -0.61 5.49 -13.20
N VAL A 97 0.28 6.19 -13.90
CA VAL A 97 1.60 6.59 -13.35
C VAL A 97 1.46 7.42 -12.07
N LYS A 98 0.48 8.34 -12.02
CA LYS A 98 0.22 9.12 -10.80
C LYS A 98 -0.30 8.25 -9.65
N LEU A 99 -1.16 7.29 -9.95
CA LEU A 99 -1.68 6.34 -8.99
C LEU A 99 -0.52 5.51 -8.40
N LEU A 100 0.27 4.86 -9.24
CA LEU A 100 1.40 4.01 -8.83
C LEU A 100 2.46 4.72 -7.97
N LYS A 101 2.68 6.02 -8.18
CA LYS A 101 3.66 6.80 -7.38
C LYS A 101 3.27 7.02 -5.92
N ASN A 102 2.01 6.82 -5.59
CA ASN A 102 1.47 7.06 -4.27
C ASN A 102 1.01 5.76 -3.58
N LEU A 103 1.35 4.62 -4.16
CA LEU A 103 1.04 3.30 -3.64
C LEU A 103 2.31 2.56 -3.23
N GLU A 104 2.17 1.61 -2.34
CA GLU A 104 3.23 0.68 -1.99
C GLU A 104 3.50 -0.30 -3.15
N SER A 105 4.65 -0.95 -3.14
CA SER A 105 5.12 -1.70 -4.31
C SER A 105 4.28 -2.94 -4.63
N ASP A 106 3.70 -3.60 -3.64
CA ASP A 106 2.78 -4.74 -3.81
C ASP A 106 1.48 -4.31 -4.50
N ASP A 107 0.87 -3.21 -4.05
CA ASP A 107 -0.32 -2.63 -4.68
C ASP A 107 -0.03 -2.16 -6.12
N ALA A 108 1.12 -1.53 -6.32
CA ALA A 108 1.55 -1.12 -7.65
C ALA A 108 1.73 -2.32 -8.60
N ILE A 109 2.22 -3.46 -8.11
CA ILE A 109 2.31 -4.72 -8.88
C ILE A 109 0.92 -5.24 -9.21
N ALA A 110 0.00 -5.31 -8.24
CA ALA A 110 -1.36 -5.78 -8.46
C ALA A 110 -2.08 -4.97 -9.54
N ILE A 111 -1.87 -3.64 -9.57
CA ILE A 111 -2.40 -2.79 -10.64
C ILE A 111 -1.78 -3.14 -12.00
N LEU A 112 -0.44 -3.25 -12.06
CA LEU A 112 0.27 -3.53 -13.30
C LEU A 112 -0.07 -4.91 -13.90
N GLU A 113 -0.45 -5.88 -13.09
CA GLU A 113 -0.93 -7.19 -13.54
C GLU A 113 -2.23 -7.09 -14.35
N ASN A 114 -3.07 -6.12 -14.03
CA ASN A 114 -4.33 -5.85 -14.73
C ASN A 114 -4.20 -4.92 -15.94
N VAL A 115 -3.00 -4.43 -16.27
CA VAL A 115 -2.74 -3.55 -17.43
C VAL A 115 -2.26 -4.36 -18.62
N ASP A 116 -2.74 -4.03 -19.82
CA ASP A 116 -2.27 -4.63 -21.07
C ASP A 116 -0.76 -4.45 -21.26
N GLU A 117 -0.07 -5.46 -21.78
CA GLU A 117 1.40 -5.47 -21.94
C GLU A 117 1.95 -4.25 -22.72
N LYS A 118 1.19 -3.73 -23.69
CA LYS A 118 1.60 -2.54 -24.44
C LYS A 118 1.64 -1.31 -23.53
N ASP A 119 0.59 -1.10 -22.76
CA ASP A 119 0.45 0.07 -21.89
C ASP A 119 1.34 -0.06 -20.65
N LYS A 120 1.57 -1.28 -20.17
CA LYS A 120 2.51 -1.58 -19.07
C LYS A 120 3.92 -1.06 -19.34
N ASN A 121 4.45 -1.26 -20.55
CA ASN A 121 5.78 -0.78 -20.91
C ASN A 121 5.85 0.76 -20.96
N ASP A 122 4.81 1.43 -21.44
CA ASP A 122 4.75 2.89 -21.48
C ASP A 122 4.65 3.49 -20.07
N ILE A 123 3.83 2.87 -19.21
CA ILE A 123 3.68 3.24 -17.80
C ILE A 123 5.01 3.09 -17.06
N LEU A 124 5.64 1.91 -17.14
CA LEU A 124 6.92 1.64 -16.49
C LEU A 124 8.02 2.60 -16.97
N SER A 125 8.03 2.95 -18.25
CA SER A 125 8.99 3.91 -18.82
C SER A 125 8.81 5.32 -18.29
N SER A 126 7.60 5.67 -17.84
CA SER A 126 7.25 6.99 -17.30
C SER A 126 7.49 7.12 -15.80
N LEU A 127 7.83 6.03 -15.12
CA LEU A 127 8.18 6.03 -13.71
C LEU A 127 9.64 6.48 -13.47
N PRO A 128 9.96 7.02 -12.27
CA PRO A 128 11.33 7.25 -11.86
C PRO A 128 12.17 5.98 -11.96
N PRO A 129 13.47 6.08 -12.29
CA PRO A 129 14.32 4.89 -12.49
C PRO A 129 14.36 3.92 -11.30
N LYS A 130 14.31 4.44 -10.06
CA LYS A 130 14.29 3.65 -8.83
C LYS A 130 13.03 2.78 -8.75
N ASP A 131 11.86 3.41 -8.89
CA ASP A 131 10.56 2.74 -8.79
C ASP A 131 10.36 1.74 -9.94
N ARG A 132 10.71 2.16 -11.16
CA ARG A 132 10.67 1.26 -12.34
C ARG A 132 11.53 0.02 -12.14
N PHE A 133 12.75 0.16 -11.61
CA PHE A 133 13.63 -0.98 -11.38
C PHE A 133 13.03 -1.94 -10.33
N ALA A 134 12.51 -1.41 -9.24
CA ALA A 134 11.87 -2.19 -8.19
C ALA A 134 10.66 -2.99 -8.72
N LEU A 135 9.78 -2.34 -9.49
CA LEU A 135 8.60 -3.00 -10.08
C LEU A 135 8.98 -4.04 -11.14
N LEU A 136 9.96 -3.75 -12.01
CA LEU A 136 10.45 -4.71 -13.01
C LEU A 136 11.06 -5.94 -12.35
N GLU A 137 11.81 -5.76 -11.26
CA GLU A 137 12.38 -6.87 -10.51
C GLU A 137 11.27 -7.73 -9.89
N SER A 138 10.25 -7.12 -9.24
CA SER A 138 9.12 -7.85 -8.69
C SER A 138 8.32 -8.58 -9.79
N LEU A 139 8.06 -7.93 -10.92
CA LEU A 139 7.38 -8.53 -12.07
C LEU A 139 8.19 -9.66 -12.74
N SER A 140 9.49 -9.78 -12.50
CA SER A 140 10.32 -10.87 -13.00
C SER A 140 10.13 -12.20 -12.26
N TYR A 141 9.56 -12.16 -11.04
CA TYR A 141 9.25 -13.37 -10.29
C TYR A 141 7.93 -14.01 -10.78
N PRO A 142 7.75 -15.32 -10.58
CA PRO A 142 6.47 -15.99 -10.87
C PRO A 142 5.30 -15.37 -10.08
N GLU A 143 4.12 -15.34 -10.67
CA GLU A 143 2.92 -14.66 -10.11
C GLU A 143 2.49 -15.19 -8.74
N ASP A 144 2.70 -16.49 -8.47
CA ASP A 144 2.27 -17.13 -7.23
C ASP A 144 3.37 -17.18 -6.15
N THR A 145 4.30 -16.21 -6.14
CA THR A 145 5.42 -16.20 -5.18
C THR A 145 5.34 -15.05 -4.18
N ALA A 146 5.99 -15.24 -3.02
CA ALA A 146 6.16 -14.22 -2.00
C ALA A 146 6.74 -12.90 -2.55
N ALA A 147 7.66 -12.99 -3.52
CA ALA A 147 8.26 -11.82 -4.16
C ALA A 147 7.26 -10.95 -4.93
N ARG A 148 6.11 -11.53 -5.34
CA ARG A 148 5.05 -10.80 -6.06
C ARG A 148 4.14 -10.03 -5.14
N ILE A 149 3.96 -10.51 -3.91
CA ILE A 149 3.07 -9.93 -2.89
C ILE A 149 3.83 -9.22 -1.77
N MET A 150 5.15 -9.06 -1.88
CA MET A 150 5.95 -8.38 -0.88
C MET A 150 5.98 -6.86 -1.11
N GLN A 151 5.94 -6.12 -0.02
CA GLN A 151 6.30 -4.71 0.02
C GLN A 151 7.83 -4.56 0.01
N ARG A 152 8.34 -3.61 -0.77
CA ARG A 152 9.75 -3.24 -0.75
C ARG A 152 10.05 -2.08 0.18
N GLU A 153 9.02 -1.44 0.64
CA GLU A 153 9.03 -0.36 1.62
C GLU A 153 9.03 -0.96 3.02
N PHE A 154 10.22 -1.07 3.62
CA PHE A 154 10.40 -1.57 4.97
C PHE A 154 11.42 -0.75 5.75
N THR A 155 11.34 -0.81 7.07
CA THR A 155 12.30 -0.17 7.95
C THR A 155 13.30 -1.18 8.50
N ALA A 156 14.58 -0.99 8.20
CA ALA A 156 15.64 -1.85 8.71
C ALA A 156 16.79 -1.03 9.33
N THR A 157 17.39 -1.56 10.41
CA THR A 157 18.53 -0.93 11.07
C THR A 157 19.59 -1.96 11.42
N PRO A 158 20.90 -1.57 11.42
CA PRO A 158 21.98 -2.45 11.83
C PRO A 158 21.88 -2.87 13.31
N SER A 159 22.23 -4.10 13.60
CA SER A 159 22.18 -4.68 14.96
C SER A 159 23.07 -3.98 15.98
N ASN A 160 24.15 -3.33 15.53
CA ASN A 160 25.09 -2.61 16.39
C ASN A 160 24.63 -1.19 16.77
N TRP A 161 23.52 -0.70 16.21
CA TRP A 161 22.98 0.62 16.55
C TRP A 161 22.38 0.65 17.93
N SER A 162 22.36 1.85 18.52
CA SER A 162 21.55 2.15 19.70
C SER A 162 20.14 2.58 19.31
N VAL A 163 19.21 2.52 20.24
CA VAL A 163 17.86 3.09 20.11
C VAL A 163 17.93 4.56 19.68
N GLY A 164 18.86 5.33 20.25
CA GLY A 164 19.06 6.73 19.87
C GLY A 164 19.43 6.92 18.41
N GLN A 165 20.37 6.12 17.91
CA GLN A 165 20.77 6.16 16.50
C GLN A 165 19.61 5.76 15.58
N THR A 166 18.83 4.74 15.97
CA THR A 166 17.62 4.35 15.22
C THR A 166 16.60 5.48 15.18
N ILE A 167 16.30 6.13 16.31
CA ILE A 167 15.36 7.26 16.36
C ILE A 167 15.83 8.42 15.47
N ASP A 168 17.11 8.74 15.50
CA ASP A 168 17.67 9.83 14.71
C ASP A 168 17.58 9.50 13.21
N TYR A 169 17.90 8.26 12.81
CA TYR A 169 17.71 7.77 11.45
C TYR A 169 16.23 7.87 10.99
N LEU A 170 15.28 7.40 11.83
CA LEU A 170 13.85 7.47 11.50
C LEU A 170 13.34 8.90 11.29
N ARG A 171 13.94 9.89 11.97
CA ARG A 171 13.58 11.31 11.84
C ARG A 171 14.18 11.99 10.63
N GLU A 172 15.35 11.55 10.21
CA GLU A 172 16.12 12.16 9.12
C GLU A 172 15.84 11.52 7.77
N SER A 173 15.45 10.25 7.75
CA SER A 173 15.17 9.50 6.54
C SER A 173 13.88 9.97 5.89
N LYS A 174 13.93 10.14 4.55
CA LYS A 174 12.76 10.52 3.73
C LYS A 174 12.19 9.35 2.93
N ASP A 175 12.88 8.22 2.96
CA ASP A 175 12.55 7.03 2.16
C ASP A 175 11.95 5.91 3.01
N LEU A 176 11.37 6.24 4.17
CA LEU A 176 10.70 5.26 5.02
C LEU A 176 9.23 5.13 4.59
N PRO A 177 8.61 3.96 4.79
CA PRO A 177 7.16 3.81 4.64
C PRO A 177 6.44 4.76 5.60
N GLU A 178 5.26 5.24 5.22
CA GLU A 178 4.45 6.14 6.06
C GLU A 178 4.03 5.46 7.37
N GLU A 179 3.73 4.17 7.30
CA GLU A 179 3.37 3.34 8.46
C GLU A 179 4.31 2.14 8.56
N PHE A 180 4.79 1.84 9.76
CA PHE A 180 5.53 0.61 10.07
C PHE A 180 5.35 0.23 11.54
N LEU A 181 5.00 -1.02 11.77
CA LEU A 181 4.80 -1.57 13.12
C LEU A 181 6.11 -2.09 13.73
N GLU A 182 7.00 -2.60 12.89
CA GLU A 182 8.24 -3.24 13.29
C GLU A 182 9.44 -2.71 12.50
N ILE A 183 10.59 -2.75 13.15
CA ILE A 183 11.88 -2.41 12.56
C ILE A 183 12.68 -3.71 12.45
N PHE A 184 13.07 -4.09 11.25
CA PHE A 184 13.93 -5.23 11.03
C PHE A 184 15.36 -4.93 11.48
N ILE A 185 15.95 -5.85 12.22
CA ILE A 185 17.34 -5.76 12.65
C ILE A 185 18.16 -6.64 11.72
N VAL A 186 19.17 -6.04 11.08
CA VAL A 186 20.00 -6.74 10.11
C VAL A 186 21.46 -6.82 10.58
N ASP A 187 22.14 -7.86 10.14
CA ASP A 187 23.58 -8.03 10.32
C ASP A 187 24.40 -7.23 9.28
N GLU A 188 25.72 -7.40 9.28
CA GLU A 188 26.64 -6.71 8.34
C GLU A 188 26.43 -7.13 6.87
N GLU A 189 25.84 -8.30 6.63
CA GLU A 189 25.53 -8.82 5.29
C GLU A 189 24.10 -8.46 4.84
N PHE A 190 23.37 -7.64 5.63
CA PHE A 190 21.99 -7.28 5.42
C PHE A 190 20.99 -8.44 5.56
N LYS A 191 21.33 -9.44 6.38
CA LYS A 191 20.43 -10.56 6.71
C LYS A 191 19.60 -10.19 7.93
N PRO A 192 18.28 -10.43 7.92
CA PRO A 192 17.42 -10.14 9.06
C PRO A 192 17.69 -11.15 10.19
N ILE A 193 17.98 -10.64 11.37
CA ILE A 193 18.27 -11.43 12.58
C ILE A 193 17.19 -11.29 13.65
N GLY A 194 16.31 -10.30 13.53
CA GLY A 194 15.22 -10.08 14.45
C GLY A 194 14.42 -8.85 14.11
N THR A 195 13.41 -8.56 14.94
CA THR A 195 12.57 -7.38 14.84
C THR A 195 12.44 -6.65 16.15
N VAL A 196 12.18 -5.35 16.11
CA VAL A 196 11.83 -4.53 17.27
C VAL A 196 10.55 -3.76 16.93
N PRO A 197 9.48 -3.92 17.72
CA PRO A 197 8.29 -3.10 17.58
C PRO A 197 8.60 -1.61 17.71
N SER A 198 8.03 -0.77 16.86
CA SER A 198 8.22 0.69 16.88
C SER A 198 7.90 1.29 18.25
N SER A 199 6.88 0.77 18.94
CA SER A 199 6.51 1.18 20.29
C SER A 199 7.62 0.91 21.32
N LYS A 200 8.37 -0.20 21.15
CA LYS A 200 9.47 -0.56 22.07
C LYS A 200 10.67 0.36 21.89
N VAL A 201 10.95 0.80 20.66
CA VAL A 201 11.98 1.82 20.37
C VAL A 201 11.64 3.12 21.09
N LEU A 202 10.38 3.57 21.03
CA LEU A 202 9.94 4.82 21.63
C LEU A 202 9.97 4.81 23.16
N THR A 203 9.87 3.63 23.80
CA THR A 203 9.81 3.48 25.27
C THR A 203 11.12 3.03 25.89
N THR A 204 12.15 2.79 25.10
CA THR A 204 13.47 2.33 25.57
C THR A 204 14.48 3.47 25.62
N SER A 205 15.41 3.43 26.57
CA SER A 205 16.50 4.41 26.70
C SER A 205 17.36 4.47 25.44
N ARG A 206 17.75 5.69 25.03
CA ARG A 206 18.51 5.96 23.81
C ARG A 206 19.87 5.25 23.74
N GLU A 207 20.48 4.97 24.88
CA GLU A 207 21.77 4.30 25.01
C GLU A 207 21.71 2.78 24.82
N THR A 208 20.50 2.22 24.92
CA THR A 208 20.28 0.78 24.79
C THR A 208 20.56 0.31 23.36
N LYS A 209 21.20 -0.85 23.22
CA LYS A 209 21.48 -1.44 21.89
C LYS A 209 20.25 -2.11 21.33
N MET A 210 20.01 -1.95 20.01
CA MET A 210 18.91 -2.59 19.29
C MET A 210 18.96 -4.11 19.47
N LEU A 211 20.14 -4.71 19.41
CA LEU A 211 20.38 -6.15 19.62
C LEU A 211 19.83 -6.66 20.96
N SER A 212 19.89 -5.83 22.02
CA SER A 212 19.44 -6.25 23.37
C SER A 212 17.94 -6.19 23.58
N ILE A 213 17.19 -5.54 22.68
CA ILE A 213 15.74 -5.38 22.79
C ILE A 213 14.99 -6.07 21.64
N MET A 214 15.68 -6.57 20.63
CA MET A 214 15.04 -7.29 19.54
C MET A 214 14.45 -8.62 20.00
N SER A 215 13.42 -9.05 19.30
CA SER A 215 12.97 -10.43 19.28
C SER A 215 13.66 -11.12 18.11
N GLU A 216 14.21 -12.32 18.32
CA GLU A 216 14.81 -13.07 17.22
C GLU A 216 13.76 -13.35 16.13
N SER A 217 14.09 -13.10 14.89
CA SER A 217 13.21 -13.43 13.77
C SER A 217 13.21 -14.95 13.59
N GLN A 218 12.07 -15.56 13.85
CA GLN A 218 11.94 -17.00 13.77
C GLN A 218 11.51 -17.50 12.41
N LEU A 219 10.90 -16.60 11.60
CA LEU A 219 10.33 -16.95 10.29
C LEU A 219 10.80 -15.96 9.25
N LEU A 220 11.54 -16.48 8.27
CA LEU A 220 11.93 -15.77 7.07
C LEU A 220 11.18 -16.37 5.89
N ILE A 221 10.63 -15.54 5.06
CA ILE A 221 9.88 -15.94 3.87
C ILE A 221 10.85 -15.86 2.66
N PRO A 222 11.22 -16.99 2.04
CA PRO A 222 11.97 -16.96 0.79
C PRO A 222 11.18 -16.30 -0.33
N VAL A 223 11.83 -15.54 -1.22
CA VAL A 223 11.19 -14.87 -2.38
C VAL A 223 10.43 -15.82 -3.28
N ASP A 224 10.80 -17.09 -3.34
CA ASP A 224 10.19 -18.13 -4.18
C ASP A 224 9.16 -19.02 -3.44
N MET A 225 8.82 -18.69 -2.18
CA MET A 225 7.74 -19.35 -1.46
C MET A 225 6.40 -19.07 -2.14
N ASP A 226 5.55 -20.09 -2.26
CA ASP A 226 4.20 -19.96 -2.79
C ASP A 226 3.34 -19.05 -1.91
N LYS A 227 2.53 -18.18 -2.52
CA LYS A 227 1.71 -17.19 -1.79
C LYS A 227 0.66 -17.83 -0.87
N GLU A 228 0.12 -19.01 -1.23
CA GLU A 228 -0.81 -19.73 -0.36
C GLU A 228 -0.08 -20.31 0.86
N GLU A 229 1.17 -20.76 0.67
CA GLU A 229 2.01 -21.21 1.78
C GLU A 229 2.36 -20.03 2.71
N VAL A 230 2.65 -18.85 2.16
CA VAL A 230 2.82 -17.61 2.93
C VAL A 230 1.58 -17.35 3.79
N GLY A 231 0.38 -17.39 3.20
CA GLY A 231 -0.88 -17.22 3.93
C GLY A 231 -1.02 -18.22 5.10
N ASN A 232 -0.70 -19.50 4.86
CA ASN A 232 -0.72 -20.52 5.90
C ASN A 232 0.30 -20.23 7.03
N VAL A 233 1.48 -19.71 6.69
CA VAL A 233 2.49 -19.31 7.68
C VAL A 233 1.96 -18.17 8.54
N PHE A 234 1.37 -17.14 7.94
CA PHE A 234 0.80 -16.01 8.67
C PHE A 234 -0.31 -16.44 9.63
N GLU A 235 -1.23 -17.29 9.17
CA GLU A 235 -2.32 -17.81 9.99
C GLU A 235 -1.80 -18.70 11.15
N ASN A 236 -0.93 -19.67 10.86
CA ASN A 236 -0.44 -20.63 11.85
C ASN A 236 0.39 -19.98 12.95
N TYR A 237 1.15 -18.95 12.63
CA TYR A 237 2.05 -18.26 13.57
C TYR A 237 1.51 -16.91 14.06
N ASN A 238 0.31 -16.53 13.61
CA ASN A 238 -0.35 -15.26 13.94
C ASN A 238 0.60 -14.05 13.74
N LEU A 239 1.21 -13.99 12.55
CA LEU A 239 2.17 -12.94 12.22
C LEU A 239 1.45 -11.66 11.83
N ASN A 240 2.01 -10.52 12.23
CA ASN A 240 1.59 -9.20 11.72
C ASN A 240 2.45 -8.78 10.52
N SER A 241 3.72 -9.22 10.50
CA SER A 241 4.65 -8.98 9.41
C SER A 241 5.70 -10.09 9.35
N ALA A 242 6.31 -10.28 8.20
CA ALA A 242 7.43 -11.20 8.01
C ALA A 242 8.46 -10.64 7.03
N ALA A 243 9.74 -10.87 7.32
CA ALA A 243 10.84 -10.51 6.43
C ALA A 243 10.86 -11.44 5.21
N VAL A 244 10.93 -10.86 4.02
CA VAL A 244 11.16 -11.60 2.77
C VAL A 244 12.65 -11.54 2.43
N VAL A 245 13.24 -12.70 2.13
CA VAL A 245 14.66 -12.84 1.88
C VAL A 245 14.95 -13.46 0.52
N ASP A 246 16.03 -13.01 -0.08
CA ASP A 246 16.57 -13.58 -1.31
C ASP A 246 17.31 -14.92 -1.07
N LYS A 247 17.82 -15.52 -2.15
CA LYS A 247 18.59 -16.78 -2.12
C LYS A 247 19.88 -16.70 -1.31
N THR A 248 20.32 -15.49 -0.95
CA THR A 248 21.50 -15.26 -0.09
C THR A 248 21.10 -14.93 1.36
N ASN A 249 19.81 -15.05 1.68
CA ASN A 249 19.17 -14.68 2.93
C ASN A 249 19.25 -13.18 3.26
N LYS A 250 19.41 -12.31 2.27
CA LYS A 250 19.33 -10.86 2.46
C LYS A 250 17.88 -10.39 2.48
N LEU A 251 17.60 -9.42 3.33
CA LEU A 251 16.30 -8.78 3.38
C LEU A 251 16.04 -7.99 2.08
N VAL A 252 14.97 -8.33 1.39
CA VAL A 252 14.58 -7.70 0.11
C VAL A 252 13.18 -7.11 0.11
N GLY A 253 12.37 -7.45 1.11
CA GLY A 253 11.01 -6.97 1.27
C GLY A 253 10.40 -7.46 2.57
N MET A 254 9.12 -7.15 2.74
CA MET A 254 8.30 -7.68 3.83
C MET A 254 6.89 -8.02 3.33
N ILE A 255 6.16 -8.82 4.08
CA ILE A 255 4.73 -9.09 3.88
C ILE A 255 4.01 -8.77 5.19
N MET A 256 2.85 -8.12 5.09
CA MET A 256 1.94 -7.84 6.21
C MET A 256 0.60 -8.54 6.04
#